data_b862ee3a1b014aa553752b7aa8c228d8
#
_entry.id   b862ee3a1b014aa553752b7aa8c228d8
#
_cell.length_a   1.000
_cell.length_b   1.000
_cell.length_c   1.000
_cell.angle_alpha   90.00
_cell.angle_beta   90.00
_cell.angle_gamma   90.00
#
_symmetry.space_group_name_H-M   'P 1'
#
loop_
_entity.id
_entity.type
_entity.pdbx_description
1 polymer ?
#
loop_
_entity_poly.entity_id
_entity_poly.type
_entity_poly.pdbx_seq_one_letter_code
_entity_poly.pdbx_strand_id
1 'polypeptide(L)'
;MGKKIISYSLWGNTPMYTIGAIRNAELAETIYPGWICRFYVGDDVEEDIINKLKSFDNTEVIIVEDTIPDWQKTIWRFNAITNEGVDFVILRDTDSRLTTREYNAVIEWINSGKYFHIMRDHPYHTEAILAGMWGCKPKELMDRINEEIYSKFDEEASNFSKVVGDWLISQDVNIKNKKWNHLKPEQLVTKGIDQILLRSLIYPIVCSEAHIQDSFPQYNIWSGRFDYQYNTRIVKEVNTGFPSRRGTNNDNFVGQVFDENDIPVKEYSELLMQRDKCIYMDWATE
;
A
#
# COMPACT_ATOMS: atom_id res chain seq x y z
N MET A 1 22.95 9.19 2.07
CA MET A 1 21.49 9.05 2.06
C MET A 1 21.16 7.79 1.28
N GLY A 2 20.39 6.89 1.85
CA GLY A 2 19.93 5.70 1.15
C GLY A 2 18.85 6.02 0.12
N LYS A 3 18.42 5.00 -0.61
CA LYS A 3 17.39 5.13 -1.65
C LYS A 3 16.02 5.41 -1.03
N LYS A 4 15.18 6.12 -1.79
CA LYS A 4 13.75 6.28 -1.53
C LYS A 4 12.99 5.56 -2.65
N ILE A 5 12.13 4.62 -2.31
CA ILE A 5 11.49 3.73 -3.27
C ILE A 5 9.97 3.92 -3.25
N ILE A 6 9.39 4.06 -4.43
CA ILE A 6 7.95 3.85 -4.66
C ILE A 6 7.82 2.46 -5.26
N SER A 7 7.20 1.55 -4.54
CA SER A 7 7.19 0.14 -4.90
C SER A 7 5.84 -0.30 -5.45
N TYR A 8 5.90 -1.02 -6.57
CA TYR A 8 4.75 -1.51 -7.32
C TYR A 8 4.87 -3.00 -7.63
N SER A 9 3.74 -3.69 -7.71
CA SER A 9 3.59 -4.99 -8.37
C SER A 9 2.90 -4.82 -9.71
N LEU A 10 3.36 -5.51 -10.74
CA LEU A 10 2.74 -5.49 -12.07
C LEU A 10 2.76 -6.90 -12.69
N TRP A 11 1.62 -7.39 -13.12
CA TRP A 11 1.48 -8.66 -13.82
C TRP A 11 0.32 -8.62 -14.81
N GLY A 12 0.32 -9.52 -15.78
CA GLY A 12 -0.67 -9.56 -16.86
C GLY A 12 -0.59 -8.34 -17.77
N ASN A 13 -1.54 -8.25 -18.72
CA ASN A 13 -1.53 -7.24 -19.77
C ASN A 13 -2.78 -6.35 -19.77
N THR A 14 -3.47 -6.22 -18.62
CA THR A 14 -4.62 -5.31 -18.52
C THR A 14 -4.16 -3.85 -18.64
N PRO A 15 -4.63 -3.09 -19.64
CA PRO A 15 -4.13 -1.74 -19.95
C PRO A 15 -4.18 -0.78 -18.75
N MET A 16 -5.23 -0.85 -17.95
CA MET A 16 -5.36 -0.04 -16.73
C MET A 16 -4.10 -0.11 -15.85
N TYR A 17 -3.52 -1.31 -15.66
CA TYR A 17 -2.35 -1.51 -14.82
C TYR A 17 -1.04 -1.25 -15.55
N THR A 18 -0.91 -1.71 -16.79
CA THR A 18 0.34 -1.58 -17.57
C THR A 18 0.60 -0.14 -17.97
N ILE A 19 -0.40 0.56 -18.50
CA ILE A 19 -0.31 1.99 -18.82
C ILE A 19 -0.20 2.80 -17.53
N GLY A 20 -0.93 2.41 -16.47
CA GLY A 20 -0.83 3.05 -15.17
C GLY A 20 0.57 2.99 -14.56
N ALA A 21 1.29 1.89 -14.73
CA ALA A 21 2.69 1.77 -14.31
C ALA A 21 3.58 2.79 -15.04
N ILE A 22 3.43 2.91 -16.37
CA ILE A 22 4.16 3.90 -17.20
C ILE A 22 3.82 5.33 -16.75
N ARG A 23 2.54 5.65 -16.55
CA ARG A 23 2.11 6.97 -16.07
C ARG A 23 2.68 7.33 -14.72
N ASN A 24 2.73 6.38 -13.79
CA ASN A 24 3.33 6.62 -12.49
C ASN A 24 4.85 6.86 -12.57
N ALA A 25 5.57 6.17 -13.46
CA ALA A 25 6.98 6.45 -13.71
C ALA A 25 7.18 7.88 -14.25
N GLU A 26 6.37 8.31 -15.23
CA GLU A 26 6.38 9.67 -15.79
C GLU A 26 6.06 10.73 -14.72
N LEU A 27 5.00 10.52 -13.94
CA LEU A 27 4.60 11.45 -12.88
C LEU A 27 5.65 11.58 -11.78
N ALA A 28 6.33 10.49 -11.44
CA ALA A 28 7.33 10.49 -10.39
C ALA A 28 8.55 11.37 -10.71
N GLU A 29 8.89 11.57 -11.98
CA GLU A 29 10.00 12.46 -12.37
C GLU A 29 9.80 13.89 -11.84
N THR A 30 8.58 14.38 -11.84
CA THR A 30 8.22 15.74 -11.43
C THR A 30 7.69 15.82 -10.01
N ILE A 31 6.87 14.85 -9.58
CA ILE A 31 6.19 14.89 -8.28
C ILE A 31 7.10 14.35 -7.17
N TYR A 32 7.91 13.33 -7.45
CA TYR A 32 8.78 12.66 -6.49
C TYR A 32 10.26 12.75 -6.87
N PRO A 33 10.83 13.95 -7.01
CA PRO A 33 12.22 14.10 -7.43
C PRO A 33 13.18 13.37 -6.48
N GLY A 34 14.05 12.52 -7.05
CA GLY A 34 15.02 11.73 -6.30
C GLY A 34 14.45 10.45 -5.65
N TRP A 35 13.21 10.08 -5.96
CA TRP A 35 12.66 8.77 -5.67
C TRP A 35 12.81 7.84 -6.88
N ILE A 36 12.85 6.55 -6.62
CA ILE A 36 12.92 5.50 -7.64
C ILE A 36 11.61 4.72 -7.64
N CYS A 37 10.94 4.65 -8.77
CA CYS A 37 9.83 3.75 -9.00
C CYS A 37 10.38 2.33 -9.23
N ARG A 38 10.15 1.44 -8.30
CA ARG A 38 10.56 0.04 -8.42
C ARG A 38 9.36 -0.82 -8.75
N PHE A 39 9.43 -1.47 -9.90
CA PHE A 39 8.40 -2.36 -10.40
C PHE A 39 8.86 -3.80 -10.29
N TYR A 40 8.11 -4.61 -9.53
CA TYR A 40 8.21 -6.06 -9.53
C TYR A 40 7.24 -6.58 -10.58
N VAL A 41 7.79 -7.11 -11.66
CA VAL A 41 7.06 -7.38 -12.90
C VAL A 41 7.04 -8.86 -13.19
N GLY A 42 5.85 -9.42 -13.40
CA GLY A 42 5.67 -10.81 -13.83
C GLY A 42 6.20 -11.06 -15.26
N ASP A 43 6.57 -12.28 -15.53
CA ASP A 43 7.02 -12.75 -16.84
C ASP A 43 5.91 -12.77 -17.91
N ASP A 44 4.66 -12.60 -17.46
CA ASP A 44 3.44 -12.50 -18.28
C ASP A 44 3.15 -11.07 -18.79
N VAL A 45 3.98 -10.07 -18.44
CA VAL A 45 3.84 -8.68 -18.93
C VAL A 45 4.53 -8.52 -20.29
N GLU A 46 3.87 -7.82 -21.22
CA GLU A 46 4.40 -7.56 -22.56
C GLU A 46 5.77 -6.86 -22.52
N GLU A 47 6.70 -7.33 -23.38
CA GLU A 47 8.08 -6.84 -23.42
C GLU A 47 8.16 -5.33 -23.71
N ASP A 48 7.27 -4.80 -24.53
CA ASP A 48 7.21 -3.36 -24.84
C ASP A 48 6.93 -2.52 -23.60
N ILE A 49 6.08 -2.98 -22.70
CA ILE A 49 5.81 -2.34 -21.40
C ILE A 49 7.05 -2.37 -20.52
N ILE A 50 7.69 -3.52 -20.43
CA ILE A 50 8.93 -3.72 -19.66
C ILE A 50 10.04 -2.79 -20.18
N ASN A 51 10.23 -2.75 -21.51
CA ASN A 51 11.23 -1.90 -22.15
C ASN A 51 10.93 -0.41 -21.94
N LYS A 52 9.66 -0.03 -22.03
CA LYS A 52 9.23 1.34 -21.74
C LYS A 52 9.54 1.73 -20.29
N LEU A 53 9.20 0.88 -19.32
CA LEU A 53 9.54 1.12 -17.91
C LEU A 53 11.05 1.23 -17.68
N LYS A 54 11.86 0.36 -18.31
CA LYS A 54 13.32 0.41 -18.23
C LYS A 54 13.94 1.66 -18.89
N SER A 55 13.19 2.36 -19.74
CA SER A 55 13.69 3.58 -20.43
C SER A 55 13.68 4.83 -19.57
N PHE A 56 13.05 4.82 -18.39
CA PHE A 56 13.06 5.95 -17.48
C PHE A 56 14.25 5.89 -16.51
N ASP A 57 14.91 7.01 -16.27
CA ASP A 57 16.08 7.10 -15.37
C ASP A 57 15.68 6.89 -13.89
N ASN A 58 14.44 7.14 -13.55
CA ASN A 58 13.89 7.05 -12.20
C ASN A 58 13.21 5.68 -11.92
N THR A 59 13.50 4.64 -12.72
CA THR A 59 12.87 3.32 -12.53
C THR A 59 13.89 2.19 -12.29
N GLU A 60 13.45 1.21 -11.54
CA GLU A 60 14.09 -0.11 -11.42
C GLU A 60 13.04 -1.17 -11.73
N VAL A 61 13.32 -2.06 -12.69
CA VAL A 61 12.44 -3.15 -13.09
C VAL A 61 13.05 -4.48 -12.68
N ILE A 62 12.35 -5.21 -11.82
CA ILE A 62 12.75 -6.54 -11.32
C ILE A 62 11.77 -7.56 -11.88
N ILE A 63 12.24 -8.44 -12.73
CA ILE A 63 11.42 -9.54 -13.24
C ILE A 63 11.28 -10.58 -12.14
N VAL A 64 10.04 -10.99 -11.88
CA VAL A 64 9.70 -12.00 -10.88
C VAL A 64 9.23 -13.25 -11.61
N GLU A 65 10.04 -14.28 -11.56
CA GLU A 65 9.71 -15.62 -12.04
C GLU A 65 9.08 -16.40 -10.88
N ASP A 66 7.75 -16.30 -10.74
CA ASP A 66 7.04 -16.92 -9.64
C ASP A 66 5.75 -17.57 -10.14
N THR A 67 5.47 -18.76 -9.64
CA THR A 67 4.28 -19.55 -9.97
C THR A 67 3.13 -19.35 -8.98
N ILE A 68 3.20 -18.32 -8.15
CA ILE A 68 2.15 -18.01 -7.19
C ILE A 68 0.86 -17.53 -7.89
N PRO A 69 -0.30 -17.78 -7.30
CA PRO A 69 -1.56 -17.30 -7.83
C PRO A 69 -1.63 -15.77 -7.96
N ASP A 70 -2.35 -15.28 -8.96
CA ASP A 70 -2.38 -13.87 -9.35
C ASP A 70 -2.57 -12.87 -8.20
N TRP A 71 -3.47 -13.15 -7.28
CA TRP A 71 -3.71 -12.22 -6.16
C TRP A 71 -2.60 -12.18 -5.12
N GLN A 72 -1.75 -13.20 -5.05
CA GLN A 72 -0.54 -13.17 -4.22
C GLN A 72 0.54 -12.28 -4.82
N LYS A 73 0.52 -12.05 -6.13
CA LYS A 73 1.46 -11.16 -6.83
C LYS A 73 1.39 -9.72 -6.31
N THR A 74 0.25 -9.30 -5.72
CA THR A 74 0.13 -8.00 -5.04
C THR A 74 1.18 -7.79 -3.95
N ILE A 75 1.72 -8.87 -3.38
CA ILE A 75 2.69 -8.85 -2.28
C ILE A 75 4.11 -8.58 -2.78
N TRP A 76 4.42 -8.79 -4.06
CA TRP A 76 5.78 -8.57 -4.58
C TRP A 76 6.35 -7.20 -4.26
N ARG A 77 5.51 -6.15 -4.26
CA ARG A 77 5.92 -4.79 -3.91
C ARG A 77 6.49 -4.67 -2.50
N PHE A 78 6.14 -5.59 -1.58
CA PHE A 78 6.69 -5.59 -0.23
C PHE A 78 8.17 -6.02 -0.19
N ASN A 79 8.69 -6.68 -1.24
CA ASN A 79 10.09 -7.05 -1.33
C ASN A 79 11.04 -5.84 -1.27
N ALA A 80 10.58 -4.64 -1.60
CA ALA A 80 11.37 -3.43 -1.44
C ALA A 80 11.75 -3.14 0.03
N ILE A 81 11.01 -3.68 0.98
CA ILE A 81 11.23 -3.49 2.42
C ILE A 81 12.46 -4.27 2.90
N THR A 82 12.81 -5.36 2.25
CA THR A 82 13.94 -6.22 2.65
C THR A 82 15.27 -5.79 2.04
N ASN A 83 15.30 -4.75 1.20
CA ASN A 83 16.51 -4.37 0.51
C ASN A 83 17.39 -3.46 1.34
N GLU A 84 18.68 -3.78 1.41
CA GLU A 84 19.68 -2.93 2.04
C GLU A 84 19.84 -1.58 1.33
N GLY A 85 20.20 -0.55 2.09
CA GLY A 85 20.47 0.79 1.55
C GLY A 85 19.23 1.58 1.14
N VAL A 86 18.04 1.16 1.59
CA VAL A 86 16.78 1.87 1.39
C VAL A 86 16.38 2.57 2.68
N ASP A 87 16.21 3.90 2.62
CA ASP A 87 15.81 4.71 3.77
C ASP A 87 14.27 4.77 3.92
N PHE A 88 13.55 4.85 2.79
CA PHE A 88 12.10 4.97 2.77
C PHE A 88 11.50 4.13 1.64
N VAL A 89 10.43 3.44 1.95
CA VAL A 89 9.57 2.75 0.96
C VAL A 89 8.15 3.26 1.12
N ILE A 90 7.52 3.61 0.00
CA ILE A 90 6.07 3.78 -0.09
C ILE A 90 5.52 2.74 -1.08
N LEU A 91 4.37 2.16 -0.76
CA LEU A 91 3.76 1.08 -1.52
C LEU A 91 2.52 1.61 -2.22
N ARG A 92 2.44 1.37 -3.53
CA ARG A 92 1.39 1.94 -4.39
C ARG A 92 0.80 0.90 -5.34
N ASP A 93 -0.42 1.19 -5.80
CA ASP A 93 -1.08 0.44 -6.86
C ASP A 93 -0.81 1.13 -8.20
N THR A 94 -0.69 0.34 -9.28
CA THR A 94 -0.41 0.88 -10.62
C THR A 94 -1.64 1.53 -11.27
N ASP A 95 -2.85 1.19 -10.83
CA ASP A 95 -4.10 1.78 -11.29
C ASP A 95 -4.44 3.12 -10.62
N SER A 96 -3.72 3.52 -9.59
CA SER A 96 -3.78 4.88 -9.04
C SER A 96 -2.75 5.79 -9.73
N ARG A 97 -2.83 7.09 -9.46
CA ARG A 97 -1.86 8.07 -9.96
C ARG A 97 -1.20 8.80 -8.81
N LEU A 98 0.12 8.99 -8.93
CA LEU A 98 0.88 9.84 -8.02
C LEU A 98 0.38 11.29 -8.13
N THR A 99 0.20 11.95 -7.00
CA THR A 99 -0.29 13.32 -6.94
C THR A 99 0.57 14.20 -6.04
N THR A 100 0.52 15.51 -6.25
CA THR A 100 1.17 16.48 -5.34
C THR A 100 0.57 16.41 -3.94
N ARG A 101 -0.73 16.12 -3.82
CA ARG A 101 -1.39 15.93 -2.52
C ARG A 101 -0.77 14.76 -1.75
N GLU A 102 -0.54 13.65 -2.43
CA GLU A 102 0.11 12.48 -1.86
C GLU A 102 1.56 12.79 -1.48
N TYR A 103 2.31 13.42 -2.37
CA TYR A 103 3.69 13.82 -2.11
C TYR A 103 3.81 14.69 -0.85
N ASN A 104 2.94 15.70 -0.70
CA ASN A 104 2.93 16.55 0.49
C ASN A 104 2.67 15.73 1.76
N ALA A 105 1.76 14.77 1.70
CA ALA A 105 1.50 13.84 2.79
C ALA A 105 2.73 13.00 3.16
N VAL A 106 3.43 12.48 2.17
CA VAL A 106 4.68 11.72 2.36
C VAL A 106 5.79 12.60 2.96
N ILE A 107 5.92 13.83 2.51
CA ILE A 107 6.93 14.77 3.08
C ILE A 107 6.58 15.13 4.52
N GLU A 108 5.32 15.33 4.85
CA GLU A 108 4.90 15.57 6.25
C GLU A 108 5.26 14.37 7.13
N TRP A 109 4.97 13.14 6.66
CA TRP A 109 5.41 11.94 7.36
C TRP A 109 6.93 11.89 7.58
N ILE A 110 7.73 12.12 6.54
CA ILE A 110 9.19 12.11 6.66
C ILE A 110 9.66 13.11 7.72
N ASN A 111 9.08 14.32 7.73
CA ASN A 111 9.42 15.38 8.65
C ASN A 111 8.90 15.12 10.08
N SER A 112 7.87 14.32 10.25
CA SER A 112 7.32 13.98 11.58
C SER A 112 8.27 13.12 12.41
N GLY A 113 9.28 12.52 11.80
CA GLY A 113 10.19 11.57 12.45
C GLY A 113 9.59 10.20 12.70
N LYS A 114 8.31 9.96 12.45
CA LYS A 114 7.64 8.68 12.59
C LYS A 114 8.23 7.63 11.62
N TYR A 115 8.15 6.36 12.00
CA TYR A 115 8.73 5.27 11.22
C TYR A 115 7.81 4.76 10.12
N PHE A 116 6.49 4.95 10.29
CA PHE A 116 5.48 4.41 9.40
C PHE A 116 4.52 5.49 8.93
N HIS A 117 3.92 5.28 7.78
CA HIS A 117 2.95 6.18 7.16
C HIS A 117 1.71 5.41 6.73
N ILE A 118 0.54 5.92 7.06
CA ILE A 118 -0.75 5.35 6.66
C ILE A 118 -1.61 6.49 6.12
N MET A 119 -2.21 6.29 4.95
CA MET A 119 -3.11 7.26 4.32
C MET A 119 -4.48 6.66 4.09
N ARG A 120 -5.53 7.44 4.39
CA ARG A 120 -6.94 7.12 4.13
C ARG A 120 -7.64 8.40 3.66
N ASP A 121 -7.88 8.53 2.37
CA ASP A 121 -8.37 9.77 1.76
C ASP A 121 -9.73 9.62 1.05
N HIS A 122 -10.50 8.60 1.42
CA HIS A 122 -11.82 8.34 0.86
C HIS A 122 -12.75 7.75 1.94
N PRO A 123 -14.08 8.02 1.93
CA PRO A 123 -15.01 7.45 2.91
C PRO A 123 -15.06 5.92 2.93
N TYR A 124 -14.63 5.27 1.86
CA TYR A 124 -14.50 3.81 1.76
C TYR A 124 -13.08 3.29 2.02
N HIS A 125 -12.12 4.17 2.33
CA HIS A 125 -10.82 3.77 2.84
C HIS A 125 -10.94 3.38 4.31
N THR A 126 -11.67 2.30 4.59
CA THR A 126 -12.03 1.87 5.94
C THR A 126 -11.12 0.78 6.50
N GLU A 127 -10.16 0.30 5.74
CA GLU A 127 -9.16 -0.65 6.24
C GLU A 127 -8.10 0.04 7.11
N ALA A 128 -7.57 -0.70 8.07
CA ALA A 128 -6.55 -0.18 8.99
C ALA A 128 -5.31 0.33 8.26
N ILE A 129 -4.83 -0.46 7.28
CA ILE A 129 -3.81 -0.09 6.30
C ILE A 129 -4.31 -0.50 4.92
N LEU A 130 -4.28 0.43 3.97
CA LEU A 130 -4.55 0.15 2.57
C LEU A 130 -3.25 -0.24 1.87
N ALA A 131 -3.27 -1.34 1.12
CA ALA A 131 -2.07 -1.94 0.57
C ALA A 131 -1.30 -1.04 -0.41
N GLY A 132 -2.02 -0.15 -1.12
CA GLY A 132 -1.45 0.86 -2.01
C GLY A 132 -1.25 2.24 -1.38
N MET A 133 -1.43 2.40 -0.06
CA MET A 133 -1.48 3.73 0.57
C MET A 133 -0.74 3.78 1.91
N TRP A 134 0.42 3.16 1.99
CA TRP A 134 1.25 3.19 3.18
C TRP A 134 2.73 3.27 2.86
N GLY A 135 3.54 3.46 3.88
CA GLY A 135 4.98 3.51 3.75
C GLY A 135 5.69 3.21 5.07
N CYS A 136 6.97 2.93 4.98
CA CYS A 136 7.80 2.63 6.14
C CYS A 136 9.27 3.07 5.93
N LYS A 137 9.97 3.15 7.04
CA LYS A 137 11.44 3.02 7.07
C LYS A 137 11.75 1.53 7.16
N PRO A 138 12.32 0.90 6.13
CA PRO A 138 12.49 -0.54 6.04
C PRO A 138 13.17 -1.17 7.25
N LYS A 139 14.28 -0.60 7.67
CA LYS A 139 15.03 -1.11 8.83
C LYS A 139 14.15 -1.22 10.09
N GLU A 140 13.38 -0.17 10.38
CA GLU A 140 12.54 -0.12 11.58
C GLU A 140 11.39 -1.14 11.53
N LEU A 141 10.87 -1.41 10.33
CA LEU A 141 9.85 -2.45 10.16
C LEU A 141 10.47 -3.84 10.31
N MET A 142 11.61 -4.08 9.67
CA MET A 142 12.28 -5.40 9.72
C MET A 142 12.74 -5.74 11.12
N ASP A 143 13.26 -4.80 11.89
CA ASP A 143 13.66 -5.02 13.29
C ASP A 143 12.47 -5.51 14.12
N ARG A 144 11.24 -4.97 13.88
CA ARG A 144 10.03 -5.38 14.58
C ARG A 144 9.47 -6.72 14.09
N ILE A 145 9.56 -6.99 12.80
CA ILE A 145 9.08 -8.24 12.19
C ILE A 145 10.00 -9.41 12.55
N ASN A 146 11.31 -9.20 12.59
CA ASN A 146 12.28 -10.25 12.84
C ASN A 146 12.06 -10.97 14.18
N GLU A 147 11.65 -10.25 15.21
CA GLU A 147 11.39 -10.87 16.51
C GLU A 147 10.14 -11.76 16.51
N GLU A 148 9.11 -11.41 15.74
CA GLU A 148 7.81 -12.11 15.80
C GLU A 148 7.58 -13.09 14.64
N ILE A 149 8.15 -12.84 13.47
CA ILE A 149 7.86 -13.59 12.25
C ILE A 149 9.05 -14.41 11.76
N TYR A 150 10.20 -13.75 11.54
CA TYR A 150 11.36 -14.45 10.96
C TYR A 150 11.96 -15.50 11.90
N SER A 151 11.83 -15.33 13.21
CA SER A 151 12.23 -16.39 14.15
C SER A 151 11.44 -17.70 13.98
N LYS A 152 10.35 -17.67 13.22
CA LYS A 152 9.47 -18.82 12.96
C LYS A 152 9.65 -19.42 11.57
N PHE A 153 10.47 -18.81 10.71
CA PHE A 153 10.69 -19.23 9.34
C PHE A 153 12.20 -19.44 9.07
N ASP A 154 12.53 -20.46 8.29
CA ASP A 154 13.91 -20.82 7.96
C ASP A 154 14.66 -19.66 7.27
N GLU A 155 16.01 -19.65 7.44
CA GLU A 155 16.95 -18.67 6.87
C GLU A 155 16.86 -18.49 5.33
N GLU A 156 16.24 -19.42 4.62
CA GLU A 156 16.03 -19.34 3.16
C GLU A 156 14.93 -18.34 2.74
N ALA A 157 14.20 -17.76 3.67
CA ALA A 157 13.14 -16.81 3.37
C ALA A 157 13.69 -15.41 3.09
N SER A 158 14.56 -15.27 2.13
CA SER A 158 15.09 -13.97 1.65
C SER A 158 14.03 -13.11 0.90
N ASN A 159 12.86 -13.69 0.64
CA ASN A 159 11.78 -13.05 -0.10
C ASN A 159 10.59 -12.78 0.83
N PHE A 160 10.33 -11.50 1.13
CA PHE A 160 9.24 -11.08 2.01
C PHE A 160 7.87 -11.60 1.56
N SER A 161 7.60 -11.64 0.26
CA SER A 161 6.33 -12.14 -0.27
C SER A 161 6.12 -13.61 0.01
N LYS A 162 7.19 -14.43 -0.06
CA LYS A 162 7.13 -15.84 0.29
C LYS A 162 6.92 -16.05 1.78
N VAL A 163 7.70 -15.36 2.61
CA VAL A 163 7.56 -15.42 4.08
C VAL A 163 6.15 -15.07 4.52
N VAL A 164 5.60 -14.03 3.95
CA VAL A 164 4.25 -13.58 4.23
C VAL A 164 3.21 -14.57 3.72
N GLY A 165 3.39 -15.11 2.54
CA GLY A 165 2.52 -16.14 1.97
C GLY A 165 2.52 -17.40 2.85
N ASP A 166 3.68 -17.88 3.23
CA ASP A 166 3.85 -19.05 4.10
C ASP A 166 3.27 -18.78 5.51
N TRP A 167 3.46 -17.57 6.03
CA TRP A 167 2.86 -17.17 7.31
C TRP A 167 1.33 -17.14 7.21
N LEU A 168 0.74 -16.56 6.17
CA LEU A 168 -0.71 -16.57 5.95
C LEU A 168 -1.27 -17.98 5.88
N ILE A 169 -0.57 -18.88 5.20
CA ILE A 169 -0.94 -20.30 5.13
C ILE A 169 -0.85 -20.95 6.51
N SER A 170 0.21 -20.66 7.27
CA SER A 170 0.39 -21.19 8.64
C SER A 170 -0.65 -20.68 9.63
N GLN A 171 -1.20 -19.49 9.40
CA GLN A 171 -2.25 -18.88 10.22
C GLN A 171 -3.66 -19.35 9.85
N ASP A 172 -3.79 -20.38 9.03
CA ASP A 172 -5.06 -20.96 8.55
C ASP A 172 -6.10 -21.17 9.67
N VAL A 173 -5.66 -21.51 10.87
CA VAL A 173 -6.53 -21.64 12.05
C VAL A 173 -7.18 -20.32 12.44
N ASN A 174 -6.51 -19.20 12.21
CA ASN A 174 -6.92 -17.89 12.70
C ASN A 174 -7.74 -17.10 11.66
N ILE A 175 -7.45 -17.28 10.40
CA ILE A 175 -8.20 -16.68 9.29
C ILE A 175 -9.58 -17.34 9.18
N LYS A 176 -9.70 -18.62 9.54
CA LYS A 176 -10.95 -19.40 9.53
C LYS A 176 -12.03 -18.88 10.48
N ASN A 177 -11.71 -18.09 11.47
CA ASN A 177 -12.60 -17.96 12.61
C ASN A 177 -13.73 -16.92 12.54
N LYS A 178 -13.90 -16.03 11.54
CA LYS A 178 -15.08 -15.14 11.56
C LYS A 178 -15.75 -14.76 10.23
N LYS A 179 -15.01 -14.54 9.17
CA LYS A 179 -15.61 -14.10 7.90
C LYS A 179 -15.31 -15.05 6.74
N TRP A 180 -14.32 -15.89 6.93
CA TRP A 180 -13.69 -16.70 5.91
C TRP A 180 -13.71 -18.20 6.21
N ASN A 181 -14.51 -18.63 7.21
CA ASN A 181 -14.65 -20.02 7.64
C ASN A 181 -15.05 -21.01 6.54
N HIS A 182 -15.57 -20.49 5.43
CA HIS A 182 -16.04 -21.28 4.30
C HIS A 182 -14.99 -21.40 3.19
N LEU A 183 -13.85 -20.71 3.33
CA LEU A 183 -12.81 -20.75 2.32
C LEU A 183 -11.77 -21.82 2.64
N LYS A 184 -11.40 -22.60 1.65
CA LYS A 184 -10.27 -23.52 1.71
C LYS A 184 -8.96 -22.74 1.59
N PRO A 185 -7.80 -23.30 2.04
CA PRO A 185 -6.50 -22.65 1.91
C PRO A 185 -6.20 -22.13 0.50
N GLU A 186 -6.55 -22.90 -0.52
CA GLU A 186 -6.42 -22.50 -1.92
C GLU A 186 -7.34 -21.33 -2.33
N GLN A 187 -8.36 -21.02 -1.56
CA GLN A 187 -9.29 -19.91 -1.76
C GLN A 187 -8.88 -18.65 -0.98
N LEU A 188 -7.91 -18.77 -0.06
CA LEU A 188 -7.28 -17.63 0.61
C LEU A 188 -6.38 -16.82 -0.33
N VAL A 189 -6.23 -17.32 -1.54
CA VAL A 189 -5.51 -16.67 -2.65
C VAL A 189 -6.41 -15.68 -3.40
N THR A 190 -7.35 -15.08 -2.72
CA THR A 190 -8.31 -14.16 -3.33
C THR A 190 -7.81 -12.71 -3.31
N LYS A 191 -8.44 -11.89 -4.15
CA LYS A 191 -8.23 -10.43 -4.13
C LYS A 191 -8.30 -9.88 -2.70
N GLY A 192 -7.29 -9.12 -2.29
CA GLY A 192 -7.21 -8.48 -0.97
C GLY A 192 -6.44 -9.28 0.08
N ILE A 193 -5.64 -10.28 -0.33
CA ILE A 193 -4.76 -11.01 0.61
C ILE A 193 -3.73 -10.09 1.25
N ASP A 194 -3.23 -9.12 0.52
CA ASP A 194 -2.35 -8.06 1.00
C ASP A 194 -3.01 -7.20 2.08
N GLN A 195 -4.32 -6.92 1.97
CA GLN A 195 -5.09 -6.21 3.00
C GLN A 195 -5.20 -7.05 4.28
N ILE A 196 -5.41 -8.35 4.14
CA ILE A 196 -5.48 -9.27 5.29
C ILE A 196 -4.15 -9.29 6.03
N LEU A 197 -3.05 -9.43 5.28
CA LEU A 197 -1.70 -9.36 5.83
C LEU A 197 -1.47 -8.07 6.59
N LEU A 198 -1.70 -6.95 5.95
CA LEU A 198 -1.45 -5.65 6.53
C LEU A 198 -2.26 -5.45 7.80
N ARG A 199 -3.54 -5.77 7.78
CA ARG A 199 -4.41 -5.64 8.92
C ARG A 199 -4.01 -6.54 10.08
N SER A 200 -3.69 -7.81 9.79
CA SER A 200 -3.52 -8.83 10.84
C SER A 200 -2.10 -8.87 11.41
N LEU A 201 -1.11 -8.50 10.60
CA LEU A 201 0.29 -8.62 10.96
C LEU A 201 0.99 -7.26 11.10
N ILE A 202 0.87 -6.40 10.10
CA ILE A 202 1.67 -5.16 10.04
C ILE A 202 1.06 -4.07 10.93
N TYR A 203 -0.24 -3.83 10.81
CA TYR A 203 -0.89 -2.74 11.55
C TYR A 203 -0.68 -2.82 13.08
N PRO A 204 -0.82 -3.96 13.75
CA PRO A 204 -0.57 -4.06 15.19
C PRO A 204 0.84 -3.67 15.60
N ILE A 205 1.81 -3.89 14.71
CA ILE A 205 3.22 -3.61 14.95
C ILE A 205 3.55 -2.12 14.73
N VAL A 206 2.87 -1.47 13.77
CA VAL A 206 3.28 -0.14 13.28
C VAL A 206 2.41 1.01 13.77
N CYS A 207 1.16 0.75 14.18
CA CYS A 207 0.17 1.82 14.40
C CYS A 207 0.57 2.86 15.45
N SER A 208 1.31 2.47 16.52
CA SER A 208 1.77 3.41 17.56
C SER A 208 2.86 4.37 17.09
N GLU A 209 3.61 3.96 16.05
CA GLU A 209 4.74 4.73 15.48
C GLU A 209 4.42 5.22 14.06
N ALA A 210 3.15 5.19 13.67
CA ALA A 210 2.70 5.67 12.37
C ALA A 210 2.32 7.15 12.42
N HIS A 211 2.60 7.85 11.32
CA HIS A 211 1.95 9.08 10.94
C HIS A 211 0.73 8.72 10.11
N ILE A 212 -0.46 8.95 10.66
CA ILE A 212 -1.72 8.51 10.06
C ILE A 212 -2.48 9.73 9.57
N GLN A 213 -2.66 9.83 8.27
CA GLN A 213 -3.46 10.87 7.63
C GLN A 213 -4.79 10.26 7.17
N ASP A 214 -5.87 10.77 7.73
CA ASP A 214 -7.22 10.27 7.49
C ASP A 214 -8.18 11.45 7.29
N SER A 215 -8.71 11.59 6.09
CA SER A 215 -9.69 12.61 5.76
C SER A 215 -11.09 12.32 6.31
N PHE A 216 -11.35 11.06 6.69
CA PHE A 216 -12.68 10.61 7.10
C PHE A 216 -12.64 9.68 8.33
N PRO A 217 -12.01 10.12 9.44
CA PRO A 217 -11.79 9.25 10.60
C PRO A 217 -13.09 8.75 11.23
N GLN A 218 -14.22 9.44 11.02
CA GLN A 218 -15.53 9.02 11.49
C GLN A 218 -16.05 7.73 10.83
N TYR A 219 -15.52 7.36 9.66
CA TYR A 219 -15.85 6.11 8.97
C TYR A 219 -14.86 5.01 9.23
N ASN A 220 -13.76 5.33 9.87
CA ASN A 220 -12.75 4.36 10.21
C ASN A 220 -13.20 3.57 11.43
N ILE A 221 -13.53 2.31 11.22
CA ILE A 221 -13.91 1.38 12.30
C ILE A 221 -12.74 1.06 13.23
N TRP A 222 -11.52 1.44 12.84
CA TRP A 222 -10.27 1.18 13.55
C TRP A 222 -9.83 2.34 14.45
N SER A 223 -10.32 3.56 14.20
CA SER A 223 -10.01 4.73 15.00
C SER A 223 -10.67 4.64 16.38
N GLY A 224 -10.01 4.02 17.33
CA GLY A 224 -10.43 3.94 18.73
C GLY A 224 -11.03 2.61 19.18
N ARG A 225 -11.17 1.61 18.31
CA ARG A 225 -11.57 0.26 18.66
C ARG A 225 -10.79 -0.75 17.85
N PHE A 226 -9.65 -1.14 18.36
CA PHE A 226 -8.99 -2.34 17.89
C PHE A 226 -9.41 -3.51 18.78
N ASP A 227 -10.58 -4.05 18.54
CA ASP A 227 -11.01 -5.32 19.12
C ASP A 227 -10.85 -6.40 18.06
N TYR A 228 -9.58 -6.69 17.69
CA TYR A 228 -9.26 -7.89 16.97
C TYR A 228 -9.02 -9.02 17.93
N GLN A 229 -9.61 -10.16 17.67
CA GLN A 229 -9.47 -11.40 18.45
C GLN A 229 -8.03 -11.88 18.65
N TYR A 230 -7.05 -11.20 18.08
CA TYR A 230 -5.65 -11.60 18.10
C TYR A 230 -4.76 -10.68 18.91
N ASN A 231 -5.24 -9.51 19.31
CA ASN A 231 -4.43 -8.63 20.14
C ASN A 231 -5.34 -7.78 21.03
N THR A 232 -5.32 -8.04 22.30
CA THR A 232 -6.08 -7.33 23.34
C THR A 232 -5.62 -5.88 23.56
N ARG A 233 -4.76 -5.32 22.72
CA ARG A 233 -4.36 -3.92 22.79
C ARG A 233 -5.36 -3.06 22.03
N ILE A 234 -6.12 -2.28 22.79
CA ILE A 234 -6.85 -1.13 22.25
C ILE A 234 -5.79 -0.09 21.88
N VAL A 235 -5.51 0.07 20.60
CA VAL A 235 -4.63 1.12 20.11
C VAL A 235 -5.51 2.31 19.74
N LYS A 236 -5.31 3.42 20.44
CA LYS A 236 -5.92 4.69 20.04
C LYS A 236 -5.03 5.30 18.97
N GLU A 237 -5.53 5.36 17.74
CA GLU A 237 -4.89 6.11 16.67
C GLU A 237 -4.87 7.62 16.99
N VAL A 238 -3.79 8.26 16.61
CA VAL A 238 -3.71 9.71 16.51
C VAL A 238 -3.69 10.05 15.02
N ASN A 239 -4.84 10.46 14.52
CA ASN A 239 -5.01 10.81 13.11
C ASN A 239 -4.82 12.31 12.90
N THR A 240 -4.21 12.65 11.76
CA THR A 240 -4.12 14.01 11.24
C THR A 240 -4.86 14.12 9.91
N GLY A 241 -5.21 15.31 9.49
CA GLY A 241 -5.68 15.55 8.13
C GLY A 241 -4.54 15.55 7.13
N PHE A 242 -4.87 15.63 5.85
CA PHE A 242 -3.86 15.81 4.79
C PHE A 242 -3.38 17.27 4.76
N PRO A 243 -2.07 17.50 4.50
CA PRO A 243 -1.49 18.85 4.55
C PRO A 243 -1.88 19.75 3.37
N SER A 244 -2.56 19.23 2.37
CA SER A 244 -3.03 19.98 1.21
C SER A 244 -4.48 19.67 0.91
N ARG A 245 -5.20 20.68 0.36
CA ARG A 245 -6.60 20.52 -0.05
C ARG A 245 -6.71 19.56 -1.25
N ARG A 246 -7.85 18.92 -1.37
CA ARG A 246 -8.28 18.31 -2.62
C ARG A 246 -8.41 19.37 -3.70
N GLY A 247 -8.22 18.98 -4.96
CA GLY A 247 -8.60 19.78 -6.10
C GLY A 247 -10.10 20.11 -6.06
N THR A 248 -10.51 21.08 -6.89
CA THR A 248 -11.91 21.56 -6.97
C THR A 248 -12.92 20.48 -7.39
N ASN A 249 -12.45 19.38 -7.97
CA ASN A 249 -13.25 18.20 -8.28
C ASN A 249 -13.03 17.18 -7.16
N ASN A 250 -14.10 16.71 -6.56
CA ASN A 250 -14.08 15.67 -5.51
C ASN A 250 -13.37 14.37 -5.90
N ASP A 251 -12.88 14.30 -7.12
CA ASP A 251 -12.25 13.15 -7.75
C ASP A 251 -10.74 13.02 -7.48
N ASN A 252 -10.11 14.00 -6.82
CA ASN A 252 -8.66 13.98 -6.54
C ASN A 252 -8.34 13.55 -5.11
N PHE A 253 -8.72 12.36 -4.74
CA PHE A 253 -8.25 11.75 -3.49
C PHE A 253 -7.04 10.85 -3.75
N VAL A 254 -6.20 10.68 -2.74
CA VAL A 254 -5.05 9.77 -2.82
C VAL A 254 -5.55 8.32 -2.94
N GLY A 255 -4.99 7.59 -3.90
CA GLY A 255 -5.41 6.21 -4.20
C GLY A 255 -6.62 6.13 -5.13
N GLN A 256 -7.01 7.23 -5.79
CA GLN A 256 -8.05 7.19 -6.82
C GLN A 256 -7.63 6.30 -7.99
N VAL A 257 -8.55 5.44 -8.42
CA VAL A 257 -8.35 4.54 -9.55
C VAL A 257 -8.64 5.25 -10.87
N PHE A 258 -7.79 5.02 -11.86
CA PHE A 258 -7.90 5.55 -13.22
C PHE A 258 -7.85 4.42 -14.24
N ASP A 259 -8.50 4.63 -15.37
CA ASP A 259 -8.35 3.76 -16.54
C ASP A 259 -7.05 4.08 -17.32
N GLU A 260 -6.84 3.40 -18.43
CA GLU A 260 -5.67 3.57 -19.31
C GLU A 260 -5.62 4.94 -20.03
N ASN A 261 -6.70 5.69 -20.04
CA ASN A 261 -6.81 7.03 -20.62
C ASN A 261 -6.70 8.14 -19.58
N ASP A 262 -6.29 7.81 -18.35
CA ASP A 262 -6.24 8.71 -17.21
C ASP A 262 -7.62 9.29 -16.82
N ILE A 263 -8.70 8.54 -17.11
CA ILE A 263 -10.04 8.90 -16.69
C ILE A 263 -10.35 8.26 -15.34
N PRO A 264 -10.78 9.04 -14.32
CA PRO A 264 -11.17 8.48 -13.04
C PRO A 264 -12.30 7.46 -13.16
N VAL A 265 -12.16 6.32 -12.54
CA VAL A 265 -13.21 5.30 -12.49
C VAL A 265 -14.37 5.82 -11.66
N LYS A 266 -15.52 6.05 -12.31
CA LYS A 266 -16.69 6.74 -11.74
C LYS A 266 -17.29 6.10 -10.50
N GLU A 267 -17.17 4.79 -10.37
CA GLU A 267 -17.73 4.04 -9.25
C GLU A 267 -17.31 4.62 -7.89
N TYR A 268 -16.06 5.07 -7.76
CA TYR A 268 -15.56 5.68 -6.53
C TYR A 268 -16.00 7.14 -6.37
N SER A 269 -16.07 7.90 -7.46
CA SER A 269 -16.50 9.31 -7.44
C SER A 269 -17.98 9.45 -7.06
N GLU A 270 -18.84 8.59 -7.58
CA GLU A 270 -20.28 8.60 -7.26
C GLU A 270 -20.54 8.25 -5.80
N LEU A 271 -19.74 7.36 -5.22
CA LEU A 271 -19.83 7.02 -3.81
C LEU A 271 -19.46 8.21 -2.88
N LEU A 272 -18.56 9.08 -3.29
CA LEU A 272 -18.26 10.33 -2.59
C LEU A 272 -19.48 11.27 -2.55
N MET A 273 -20.16 11.44 -3.69
CA MET A 273 -21.33 12.31 -3.78
C MET A 273 -22.51 11.83 -2.93
N GLN A 274 -22.67 10.52 -2.73
CA GLN A 274 -23.72 9.94 -1.88
C GLN A 274 -23.47 10.18 -0.38
N ARG A 275 -22.26 10.54 0.01
CA ARG A 275 -21.90 10.86 1.38
C ARG A 275 -21.72 12.36 1.63
N ASP A 276 -22.60 13.19 1.07
CA ASP A 276 -22.63 14.67 1.14
C ASP A 276 -22.53 15.27 2.55
N LYS A 277 -22.57 14.45 3.58
CA LYS A 277 -22.49 14.85 4.99
C LYS A 277 -21.17 14.51 5.66
N CYS A 278 -20.18 14.02 4.89
CA CYS A 278 -18.87 13.74 5.43
C CYS A 278 -18.18 15.05 5.83
N ILE A 279 -17.86 15.16 7.07
CA ILE A 279 -16.99 16.25 7.54
C ILE A 279 -15.61 15.98 6.95
N TYR A 280 -15.21 16.81 6.04
CA TYR A 280 -13.89 16.75 5.42
C TYR A 280 -12.87 17.33 6.39
N MET A 281 -11.98 16.48 6.89
CA MET A 281 -10.90 16.92 7.78
C MET A 281 -9.66 17.24 6.94
N ASP A 282 -9.64 18.40 6.36
CA ASP A 282 -8.47 18.95 5.68
C ASP A 282 -7.94 20.12 6.50
N TRP A 283 -6.97 19.87 7.32
CA TRP A 283 -6.40 20.83 8.27
C TRP A 283 -5.58 21.96 7.62
N ALA A 284 -5.39 21.90 6.31
CA ALA A 284 -4.71 22.97 5.58
C ALA A 284 -5.56 24.22 5.33
N THR A 285 -6.65 24.40 6.07
CA THR A 285 -7.62 25.47 5.81
C THR A 285 -7.69 26.56 6.87
N GLU A 286 -6.86 26.52 7.91
CA GLU A 286 -6.73 27.63 8.87
C GLU A 286 -5.49 28.46 8.63
#